data_e2d3f0e0459cc0b0340bcaab0f031806
#
_entry.id   e2d3f0e0459cc0b0340bcaab0f031806
#
_cell.length_a   1.000
_cell.length_b   1.000
_cell.length_c   1.000
_cell.angle_alpha   90.00
_cell.angle_beta   90.00
_cell.angle_gamma   90.00
#
_symmetry.space_group_name_H-M   'P 1'
#
loop_
_entity.id
_entity.type
_entity.pdbx_description
1 polymer ?
#
loop_
_entity_poly.entity_id
_entity_poly.type
_entity_poly.pdbx_seq_one_letter_code
_entity_poly.pdbx_strand_id
1 'polypeptide(L)'
;EKEKRFGGMRGFDIAKTLAGENMEGIYLNSTVWDILEGKRVAVKNLETDTVFFVDADYLVVATGAVPFMPAFENDDLPGVYTAAVVQKMMNNELTLLGKNILTVGAGNIGYLTSYQLMQAGAHVKAIIEGMPKEGGFPVQANRVRRLAIPIMTSHVLLKAIPNADHTGITGAVIAECENFKPIPGTERILNGIDVINICTGLIPDNQLLMKGKAVFGEHCYAAGDAVRIGEGTSAVLRGKQTAIEILMDLGARVSYDDYLVVSKEYIDSQQHPVRILETPCLPETERMHKRGFVQMDCLYGFACNPCSFACPHGAITKSSTSTVPHVDYDKCIGCVECVYQCPGLAIFGYDLRKDNLFLPIEYEVKEKEVVYLVNNYGERLGEGIVEKVLHKPNKTNIARVKALDVHGEDLVKVRGFVVKENYPESLDLEPLVKDQPGATFICHCDDVTLDDVLKVVGDRTFISIDEIKHTTRLGMGPCRGKRCIPRLKTALRAKGIEIVGDATPRAPLSNQLNLGELYPPKRGDEHRVANRSDFKKIEVGALIAGGGIAGSALFRYMADSGLNPVLVNADRGSSWRNIGGGRTAFSLPELAEIAEHNHAIF
;
A
#
# COMPACT_ATOMS: atom_id res chain seq x y z
N GLU A 1 3.16 29.07 -17.92
CA GLU A 1 4.17 28.01 -18.04
C GLU A 1 3.51 26.68 -17.68
N LYS A 2 3.66 25.69 -18.56
CA LYS A 2 3.09 24.37 -18.30
C LYS A 2 3.93 23.71 -17.22
N GLU A 3 3.36 23.53 -16.02
CA GLU A 3 3.97 22.80 -14.94
C GLU A 3 4.40 21.41 -15.42
N LYS A 4 5.65 21.05 -15.17
CA LYS A 4 6.16 19.71 -15.40
C LYS A 4 5.42 18.75 -14.48
N ARG A 5 4.84 17.69 -15.03
CA ARG A 5 4.09 16.68 -14.26
C ARG A 5 4.83 15.37 -14.26
N PHE A 6 4.90 14.77 -13.10
CA PHE A 6 5.58 13.49 -12.88
C PHE A 6 4.64 12.29 -12.97
N GLY A 7 3.35 12.50 -13.26
CA GLY A 7 2.39 11.42 -13.47
C GLY A 7 2.88 10.44 -14.54
N GLY A 8 3.05 9.16 -14.18
CA GLY A 8 3.55 8.11 -15.05
C GLY A 8 5.08 7.97 -15.11
N MET A 9 5.85 8.81 -14.44
CA MET A 9 7.29 8.62 -14.27
C MET A 9 7.59 7.54 -13.24
N ARG A 10 8.72 6.86 -13.38
CA ARG A 10 9.21 5.92 -12.37
C ARG A 10 9.72 6.68 -11.15
N GLY A 11 9.53 6.13 -9.94
CA GLY A 11 9.93 6.78 -8.69
C GLY A 11 11.39 7.22 -8.65
N PHE A 12 12.31 6.41 -9.17
CA PHE A 12 13.73 6.75 -9.23
C PHE A 12 14.08 7.82 -10.29
N ASP A 13 13.30 7.96 -11.36
CA ASP A 13 13.48 9.04 -12.34
C ASP A 13 13.00 10.37 -11.74
N ILE A 14 11.92 10.33 -10.97
CA ILE A 14 11.46 11.45 -10.18
C ILE A 14 12.53 11.80 -9.14
N ALA A 15 13.05 10.82 -8.41
CA ALA A 15 14.12 11.00 -7.43
C ALA A 15 15.34 11.70 -8.02
N LYS A 16 15.83 11.26 -9.19
CA LYS A 16 16.94 11.90 -9.89
C LYS A 16 16.66 13.36 -10.27
N THR A 17 15.42 13.64 -10.71
CA THR A 17 15.03 14.99 -11.11
C THR A 17 14.98 15.95 -9.91
N LEU A 18 14.66 15.44 -8.75
CA LEU A 18 14.43 16.20 -7.53
C LEU A 18 15.61 16.19 -6.57
N ALA A 19 16.52 15.22 -6.72
CA ALA A 19 17.68 15.07 -5.83
C ALA A 19 18.57 16.31 -5.74
N GLY A 20 18.30 17.37 -6.52
CA GLY A 20 18.98 18.65 -6.39
C GLY A 20 20.38 18.56 -5.74
N GLU A 21 21.19 19.54 -5.86
CA GLU A 21 22.59 19.49 -5.38
C GLU A 21 22.76 19.48 -3.83
N ASN A 22 21.66 19.56 -3.06
CA ASN A 22 21.77 19.81 -1.60
C ASN A 22 21.23 18.65 -0.76
N MET A 23 22.11 17.65 -0.53
CA MET A 23 21.86 16.49 0.33
C MET A 23 22.41 16.69 1.77
N GLU A 24 22.76 17.91 2.15
CA GLU A 24 23.27 18.21 3.48
C GLU A 24 22.21 17.93 4.55
N GLY A 25 22.58 17.22 5.61
CA GLY A 25 21.66 16.82 6.68
C GLY A 25 20.91 15.51 6.43
N ILE A 26 21.09 14.84 5.29
CA ILE A 26 20.46 13.55 5.00
C ILE A 26 21.44 12.40 5.22
N TYR A 27 21.10 11.49 6.12
CA TYR A 27 21.87 10.29 6.41
C TYR A 27 21.17 9.06 5.84
N LEU A 28 21.55 8.66 4.63
CA LEU A 28 21.08 7.44 3.98
C LEU A 28 21.68 6.19 4.64
N ASN A 29 21.10 5.04 4.36
CA ASN A 29 21.50 3.74 4.94
C ASN A 29 21.67 3.81 6.46
N SER A 30 20.89 4.65 7.12
CA SER A 30 21.00 4.91 8.54
C SER A 30 19.66 4.69 9.25
N THR A 31 19.71 4.14 10.46
CA THR A 31 18.50 3.84 11.24
C THR A 31 18.61 4.36 12.66
N VAL A 32 17.53 4.93 13.16
CA VAL A 32 17.42 5.23 14.59
C VAL A 32 17.15 3.92 15.31
N TRP A 33 18.03 3.53 16.24
CA TRP A 33 17.87 2.29 16.98
C TRP A 33 17.44 2.49 18.44
N ASP A 34 17.68 3.68 19.00
CA ASP A 34 17.24 4.01 20.36
C ASP A 34 17.10 5.52 20.58
N ILE A 35 16.40 5.89 21.65
CA ILE A 35 16.25 7.25 22.17
C ILE A 35 16.70 7.22 23.64
N LEU A 36 17.72 8.00 23.95
CA LEU A 36 18.35 8.05 25.25
C LEU A 36 17.93 9.31 26.04
N GLU A 37 18.17 9.29 27.34
CA GLU A 37 17.96 10.46 28.19
C GLU A 37 18.73 11.70 27.67
N GLY A 38 18.22 12.91 27.95
CA GLY A 38 18.83 14.16 27.51
C GLY A 38 18.56 14.49 26.03
N LYS A 39 17.44 14.03 25.46
CA LYS A 39 17.03 14.27 24.06
C LYS A 39 18.07 13.80 23.04
N ARG A 40 18.75 12.71 23.34
CA ARG A 40 19.76 12.08 22.50
C ARG A 40 19.21 10.89 21.74
N VAL A 41 19.42 10.88 20.44
CA VAL A 41 18.98 9.82 19.54
C VAL A 41 20.19 9.04 19.04
N ALA A 42 20.13 7.72 19.17
CA ALA A 42 21.18 6.83 18.73
C ALA A 42 20.89 6.32 17.32
N VAL A 43 21.83 6.51 16.41
CA VAL A 43 21.74 6.19 14.99
C VAL A 43 22.83 5.22 14.61
N LYS A 44 22.48 4.22 13.78
CA LYS A 44 23.42 3.29 13.16
C LYS A 44 23.40 3.51 11.65
N ASN A 45 24.59 3.68 11.05
CA ASN A 45 24.75 3.55 9.60
C ASN A 45 24.88 2.06 9.25
N LEU A 46 24.03 1.57 8.35
CA LEU A 46 23.91 0.15 8.00
C LEU A 46 24.95 -0.32 6.98
N GLU A 47 25.59 0.62 6.29
CA GLU A 47 26.63 0.33 5.29
C GLU A 47 28.00 0.23 5.94
N THR A 48 28.30 1.14 6.86
CA THR A 48 29.60 1.22 7.54
C THR A 48 29.61 0.56 8.91
N ASP A 49 28.46 0.08 9.40
CA ASP A 49 28.23 -0.47 10.75
C ASP A 49 28.64 0.50 11.88
N THR A 50 28.72 1.79 11.59
CA THR A 50 29.08 2.80 12.57
C THR A 50 27.88 3.34 13.33
N VAL A 51 28.07 3.59 14.62
CA VAL A 51 27.09 4.22 15.50
C VAL A 51 27.48 5.68 15.76
N PHE A 52 26.51 6.58 15.75
CA PHE A 52 26.68 7.96 16.14
C PHE A 52 25.45 8.47 16.89
N PHE A 53 25.58 9.63 17.54
CA PHE A 53 24.51 10.22 18.31
C PHE A 53 24.10 11.57 17.74
N VAL A 54 22.81 11.84 17.79
CA VAL A 54 22.23 13.14 17.43
C VAL A 54 21.51 13.69 18.66
N ASP A 55 21.93 14.85 19.12
CA ASP A 55 21.21 15.63 20.12
C ASP A 55 20.30 16.60 19.38
N ALA A 56 18.99 16.57 19.65
CA ALA A 56 18.01 17.37 18.94
C ALA A 56 17.01 17.99 19.92
N ASP A 57 16.53 19.18 19.62
CA ASP A 57 15.46 19.83 20.40
C ASP A 57 14.10 19.18 20.10
N TYR A 58 13.86 18.83 18.85
CA TYR A 58 12.65 18.21 18.34
C TYR A 58 12.94 16.85 17.72
N LEU A 59 12.05 15.89 17.95
CA LEU A 59 12.06 14.59 17.30
C LEU A 59 10.76 14.41 16.48
N VAL A 60 10.89 14.07 15.21
CA VAL A 60 9.76 13.67 14.39
C VAL A 60 9.90 12.20 13.99
N VAL A 61 8.88 11.38 14.30
CA VAL A 61 8.83 9.97 13.96
C VAL A 61 7.99 9.80 12.70
N ALA A 62 8.63 9.40 11.61
CA ALA A 62 8.01 9.16 10.30
C ALA A 62 8.33 7.73 9.78
N THR A 63 8.37 6.77 10.68
CA THR A 63 8.79 5.37 10.45
C THR A 63 7.80 4.55 9.62
N GLY A 64 6.63 5.10 9.30
CA GLY A 64 5.64 4.42 8.48
C GLY A 64 4.92 3.30 9.22
N ALA A 65 4.65 2.21 8.53
CA ALA A 65 3.85 1.10 9.02
C ALA A 65 4.43 -0.27 8.62
N VAL A 66 4.01 -1.32 9.31
CA VAL A 66 4.31 -2.71 8.99
C VAL A 66 3.04 -3.46 8.57
N PRO A 67 3.14 -4.48 7.70
CA PRO A 67 1.98 -5.29 7.34
C PRO A 67 1.39 -6.01 8.55
N PHE A 68 0.05 -5.98 8.66
CA PHE A 68 -0.67 -6.86 9.55
C PHE A 68 -0.84 -8.23 8.90
N MET A 69 -0.57 -9.29 9.65
CA MET A 69 -0.80 -10.67 9.24
C MET A 69 -1.68 -11.34 10.30
N PRO A 70 -2.91 -11.75 9.97
CA PRO A 70 -3.78 -12.46 10.92
C PRO A 70 -3.17 -13.81 11.31
N ALA A 71 -3.57 -14.33 12.45
CA ALA A 71 -3.20 -15.67 12.89
C ALA A 71 -4.22 -16.68 12.34
N PHE A 72 -3.73 -17.69 11.64
CA PHE A 72 -4.51 -18.83 11.15
C PHE A 72 -3.64 -20.09 11.12
N GLU A 73 -4.24 -21.26 10.94
CA GLU A 73 -3.47 -22.50 10.97
C GLU A 73 -2.51 -22.62 9.79
N ASN A 74 -1.28 -23.07 10.06
CA ASN A 74 -0.19 -23.26 9.10
C ASN A 74 0.25 -21.94 8.40
N ASP A 75 0.18 -20.83 9.10
CA ASP A 75 0.53 -19.51 8.57
C ASP A 75 2.05 -19.27 8.43
N ASP A 76 2.85 -20.22 8.86
CA ASP A 76 4.32 -20.26 8.75
C ASP A 76 4.82 -20.98 7.49
N LEU A 77 3.94 -21.67 6.77
CA LEU A 77 4.33 -22.44 5.60
C LEU A 77 4.86 -21.57 4.45
N PRO A 78 5.88 -22.03 3.70
CA PRO A 78 6.24 -21.43 2.43
C PRO A 78 5.02 -21.39 1.50
N GLY A 79 4.80 -20.23 0.86
CA GLY A 79 3.59 -19.94 0.10
C GLY A 79 2.67 -18.93 0.79
N VAL A 80 2.85 -18.68 2.08
CA VAL A 80 2.10 -17.67 2.84
C VAL A 80 2.94 -16.39 2.96
N TYR A 81 2.53 -15.31 2.29
CA TYR A 81 3.31 -14.07 2.23
C TYR A 81 2.43 -12.84 2.41
N THR A 82 3.00 -11.80 3.02
CA THR A 82 2.35 -10.48 3.03
C THR A 82 2.51 -9.77 1.69
N ALA A 83 1.59 -8.88 1.35
CA ALA A 83 1.65 -8.05 0.14
C ALA A 83 3.00 -7.35 -0.05
N ALA A 84 3.63 -6.92 1.02
CA ALA A 84 4.94 -6.27 0.96
C ALA A 84 6.06 -7.20 0.45
N VAL A 85 6.00 -8.49 0.82
CA VAL A 85 6.94 -9.51 0.30
C VAL A 85 6.62 -9.80 -1.16
N VAL A 86 5.34 -10.04 -1.48
CA VAL A 86 4.89 -10.33 -2.86
C VAL A 86 5.31 -9.20 -3.81
N GLN A 87 5.05 -7.95 -3.45
CA GLN A 87 5.44 -6.80 -4.27
C GLN A 87 6.96 -6.64 -4.39
N LYS A 88 7.70 -6.84 -3.30
CA LYS A 88 9.16 -6.76 -3.34
C LYS A 88 9.73 -7.80 -4.30
N MET A 89 9.34 -9.06 -4.16
CA MET A 89 9.85 -10.15 -5.00
C MET A 89 9.48 -9.91 -6.46
N MET A 90 8.24 -9.53 -6.75
CA MET A 90 7.78 -9.31 -8.11
C MET A 90 8.39 -8.06 -8.75
N ASN A 91 8.42 -6.91 -8.05
CA ASN A 91 8.80 -5.63 -8.65
C ASN A 91 10.30 -5.35 -8.59
N ASN A 92 11.00 -5.80 -7.52
CA ASN A 92 12.41 -5.53 -7.33
C ASN A 92 13.29 -6.72 -7.76
N GLU A 93 12.89 -7.94 -7.34
CA GLU A 93 13.66 -9.15 -7.60
C GLU A 93 13.21 -9.85 -8.90
N LEU A 94 12.18 -9.32 -9.60
CA LEU A 94 11.59 -9.87 -10.83
C LEU A 94 11.25 -11.36 -10.71
N THR A 95 10.84 -11.77 -9.51
CA THR A 95 10.57 -13.17 -9.16
C THR A 95 9.11 -13.34 -8.78
N LEU A 96 8.41 -14.24 -9.46
CA LEU A 96 7.06 -14.66 -9.14
C LEU A 96 7.11 -15.79 -8.11
N LEU A 97 6.43 -15.61 -6.96
CA LEU A 97 6.48 -16.54 -5.84
C LEU A 97 5.65 -17.82 -6.06
N GLY A 98 4.72 -17.80 -6.99
CA GLY A 98 3.88 -18.90 -7.41
C GLY A 98 2.94 -18.48 -8.53
N LYS A 99 2.08 -19.40 -8.97
CA LYS A 99 1.21 -19.18 -10.12
C LYS A 99 -0.27 -19.01 -9.76
N ASN A 100 -0.74 -19.70 -8.72
CA ASN A 100 -2.16 -19.73 -8.35
C ASN A 100 -2.33 -19.05 -6.99
N ILE A 101 -2.94 -17.89 -7.00
CA ILE A 101 -2.91 -16.97 -5.87
C ILE A 101 -4.30 -16.85 -5.24
N LEU A 102 -4.38 -16.99 -3.92
CA LEU A 102 -5.47 -16.49 -3.12
C LEU A 102 -5.05 -15.16 -2.48
N THR A 103 -5.77 -14.09 -2.74
CA THR A 103 -5.55 -12.80 -2.05
C THR A 103 -6.52 -12.65 -0.88
N VAL A 104 -6.00 -12.30 0.29
CA VAL A 104 -6.77 -12.08 1.52
C VAL A 104 -6.79 -10.60 1.86
N GLY A 105 -7.94 -9.97 1.74
CA GLY A 105 -8.18 -8.54 1.93
C GLY A 105 -8.51 -7.81 0.63
N ALA A 106 -9.73 -7.27 0.54
CA ALA A 106 -10.26 -6.52 -0.59
C ALA A 106 -10.14 -4.99 -0.38
N GLY A 107 -8.97 -4.55 0.08
CA GLY A 107 -8.55 -3.15 0.11
C GLY A 107 -7.76 -2.76 -1.15
N ASN A 108 -7.34 -1.49 -1.24
CA ASN A 108 -6.54 -1.01 -2.39
C ASN A 108 -5.30 -1.85 -2.66
N ILE A 109 -4.57 -2.26 -1.62
CA ILE A 109 -3.36 -3.09 -1.76
C ILE A 109 -3.72 -4.48 -2.32
N GLY A 110 -4.82 -5.10 -1.86
CA GLY A 110 -5.29 -6.37 -2.38
C GLY A 110 -5.59 -6.30 -3.88
N TYR A 111 -6.28 -5.26 -4.32
CA TYR A 111 -6.58 -5.05 -5.73
C TYR A 111 -5.33 -4.78 -6.57
N LEU A 112 -4.46 -3.88 -6.09
CA LEU A 112 -3.25 -3.51 -6.83
C LEU A 112 -2.28 -4.69 -6.96
N THR A 113 -2.05 -5.45 -5.89
CA THR A 113 -1.18 -6.63 -5.95
C THR A 113 -1.76 -7.74 -6.80
N SER A 114 -3.07 -8.00 -6.70
CA SER A 114 -3.76 -8.97 -7.56
C SER A 114 -3.65 -8.61 -9.03
N TYR A 115 -3.83 -7.34 -9.37
CA TYR A 115 -3.67 -6.88 -10.75
C TYR A 115 -2.22 -7.01 -11.24
N GLN A 116 -1.23 -6.65 -10.41
CA GLN A 116 0.19 -6.79 -10.75
C GLN A 116 0.60 -8.27 -10.91
N LEU A 117 0.07 -9.16 -10.07
CA LEU A 117 0.29 -10.61 -10.19
C LEU A 117 -0.24 -11.14 -11.52
N MET A 118 -1.43 -10.70 -11.96
CA MET A 118 -1.97 -11.05 -13.27
C MET A 118 -1.11 -10.51 -14.41
N GLN A 119 -0.60 -9.27 -14.30
CA GLN A 119 0.35 -8.72 -15.28
C GLN A 119 1.66 -9.52 -15.36
N ALA A 120 2.10 -10.10 -14.23
CA ALA A 120 3.29 -10.93 -14.16
C ALA A 120 3.06 -12.39 -14.62
N GLY A 121 1.84 -12.74 -15.03
CA GLY A 121 1.47 -14.07 -15.54
C GLY A 121 1.03 -15.08 -14.46
N ALA A 122 0.67 -14.61 -13.26
CA ALA A 122 0.02 -15.45 -12.27
C ALA A 122 -1.51 -15.45 -12.45
N HIS A 123 -2.18 -16.45 -11.89
CA HIS A 123 -3.63 -16.57 -11.83
C HIS A 123 -4.11 -16.25 -10.41
N VAL A 124 -4.80 -15.14 -10.23
CA VAL A 124 -5.49 -14.84 -8.96
C VAL A 124 -6.83 -15.55 -8.98
N LYS A 125 -6.93 -16.64 -8.22
CA LYS A 125 -8.14 -17.48 -8.16
C LYS A 125 -9.31 -16.77 -7.51
N ALA A 126 -9.05 -16.06 -6.40
CA ALA A 126 -10.05 -15.28 -5.70
C ALA A 126 -9.40 -14.20 -4.83
N ILE A 127 -10.21 -13.20 -4.48
CA ILE A 127 -9.94 -12.26 -3.39
C ILE A 127 -11.01 -12.48 -2.34
N ILE A 128 -10.63 -12.73 -1.09
CA ILE A 128 -11.57 -12.85 0.04
C ILE A 128 -11.46 -11.63 0.95
N GLU A 129 -12.57 -11.24 1.57
CA GLU A 129 -12.68 -10.10 2.47
C GLU A 129 -13.60 -10.44 3.66
N GLY A 130 -13.10 -10.22 4.89
CA GLY A 130 -13.87 -10.49 6.11
C GLY A 130 -15.00 -9.51 6.38
N MET A 131 -14.93 -8.31 5.80
CA MET A 131 -16.01 -7.33 5.90
C MET A 131 -17.16 -7.68 4.93
N PRO A 132 -18.41 -7.27 5.24
CA PRO A 132 -19.54 -7.48 4.34
C PRO A 132 -19.49 -6.59 3.08
N LYS A 133 -18.59 -5.62 3.06
CA LYS A 133 -18.34 -4.72 1.92
C LYS A 133 -16.85 -4.57 1.69
N GLU A 134 -16.50 -4.38 0.44
CA GLU A 134 -15.13 -4.09 0.02
C GLU A 134 -14.62 -2.76 0.58
N GLY A 135 -13.33 -2.75 0.98
CA GLY A 135 -12.72 -1.59 1.64
C GLY A 135 -11.93 -0.67 0.71
N GLY A 136 -11.66 -1.09 -0.53
CA GLY A 136 -10.85 -0.33 -1.48
C GLY A 136 -11.66 0.67 -2.32
N PHE A 137 -10.95 1.44 -3.16
CA PHE A 137 -11.61 2.34 -4.10
C PHE A 137 -12.32 1.56 -5.21
N PRO A 138 -13.57 1.91 -5.54
CA PRO A 138 -14.34 1.20 -6.56
C PRO A 138 -13.66 1.11 -7.92
N VAL A 139 -12.87 2.12 -8.30
CA VAL A 139 -12.09 2.11 -9.54
C VAL A 139 -11.04 0.99 -9.55
N GLN A 140 -10.44 0.67 -8.41
CA GLN A 140 -9.47 -0.43 -8.30
C GLN A 140 -10.18 -1.79 -8.25
N ALA A 141 -11.29 -1.89 -7.53
CA ALA A 141 -12.13 -3.09 -7.51
C ALA A 141 -12.62 -3.45 -8.93
N ASN A 142 -13.16 -2.47 -9.66
CA ASN A 142 -13.63 -2.67 -11.03
C ASN A 142 -12.51 -3.09 -11.98
N ARG A 143 -11.29 -2.60 -11.77
CA ARG A 143 -10.11 -3.00 -12.55
C ARG A 143 -9.83 -4.50 -12.43
N VAL A 144 -9.95 -5.04 -11.22
CA VAL A 144 -9.76 -6.47 -10.94
C VAL A 144 -10.94 -7.31 -11.41
N ARG A 145 -12.16 -6.85 -11.17
CA ARG A 145 -13.39 -7.53 -11.62
C ARG A 145 -13.44 -7.71 -13.13
N ARG A 146 -12.97 -6.71 -13.90
CA ARG A 146 -12.89 -6.81 -15.37
C ARG A 146 -11.92 -7.89 -15.87
N LEU A 147 -11.07 -8.44 -14.98
CA LEU A 147 -10.28 -9.65 -15.23
C LEU A 147 -11.02 -10.94 -14.82
N ALA A 148 -12.30 -10.83 -14.46
CA ALA A 148 -13.15 -11.90 -13.94
C ALA A 148 -12.61 -12.54 -12.64
N ILE A 149 -11.79 -11.84 -11.86
CA ILE A 149 -11.34 -12.31 -10.56
C ILE A 149 -12.49 -12.16 -9.56
N PRO A 150 -12.99 -13.24 -8.96
CA PRO A 150 -14.07 -13.18 -7.99
C PRO A 150 -13.62 -12.52 -6.69
N ILE A 151 -14.48 -11.64 -6.15
CA ILE A 151 -14.30 -11.00 -4.85
C ILE A 151 -15.40 -11.51 -3.92
N MET A 152 -14.99 -12.26 -2.89
CA MET A 152 -15.89 -12.88 -1.91
C MET A 152 -15.81 -12.09 -0.60
N THR A 153 -16.85 -11.29 -0.31
CA THR A 153 -16.99 -10.59 0.97
C THR A 153 -17.54 -11.51 2.05
N SER A 154 -17.43 -11.12 3.32
CA SER A 154 -17.83 -11.95 4.47
C SER A 154 -17.16 -13.32 4.50
N HIS A 155 -15.89 -13.40 4.09
CA HIS A 155 -15.10 -14.63 4.11
C HIS A 155 -13.76 -14.42 4.81
N VAL A 156 -13.35 -15.37 5.62
CA VAL A 156 -12.06 -15.40 6.33
C VAL A 156 -11.24 -16.63 5.96
N LEU A 157 -9.93 -16.48 6.02
CA LEU A 157 -8.97 -17.56 5.90
C LEU A 157 -8.82 -18.27 7.25
N LEU A 158 -8.94 -19.58 7.27
CA LEU A 158 -8.81 -20.40 8.48
C LEU A 158 -7.48 -21.16 8.52
N LYS A 159 -7.00 -21.62 7.34
CA LYS A 159 -5.88 -22.56 7.27
C LYS A 159 -5.21 -22.54 5.90
N ALA A 160 -3.89 -22.67 5.87
CA ALA A 160 -3.16 -23.05 4.67
C ALA A 160 -3.00 -24.58 4.62
N ILE A 161 -3.26 -25.20 3.47
CA ILE A 161 -3.14 -26.65 3.29
C ILE A 161 -1.74 -26.96 2.77
N PRO A 162 -0.92 -27.71 3.54
CA PRO A 162 0.43 -28.06 3.12
C PRO A 162 0.43 -29.02 1.92
N ASN A 163 1.51 -29.00 1.16
CA ASN A 163 1.86 -30.11 0.26
C ASN A 163 2.39 -31.30 1.08
N ALA A 164 2.60 -32.44 0.41
CA ALA A 164 2.92 -33.70 1.09
C ALA A 164 4.23 -33.66 1.92
N ASP A 165 5.19 -32.81 1.53
CA ASP A 165 6.50 -32.67 2.19
C ASP A 165 6.61 -31.40 3.06
N HIS A 166 5.53 -30.66 3.23
CA HIS A 166 5.47 -29.41 4.00
C HIS A 166 6.45 -28.31 3.52
N THR A 167 6.88 -28.35 2.26
CA THR A 167 7.75 -27.32 1.65
C THR A 167 6.98 -26.20 0.97
N GLY A 168 5.65 -26.28 0.95
CA GLY A 168 4.75 -25.33 0.31
C GLY A 168 3.30 -25.62 0.65
N ILE A 169 2.40 -24.94 -0.05
CA ILE A 169 0.96 -25.10 0.08
C ILE A 169 0.33 -25.60 -1.22
N THR A 170 -0.83 -26.25 -1.13
CA THR A 170 -1.64 -26.74 -2.26
C THR A 170 -3.06 -26.20 -2.25
N GLY A 171 -3.45 -25.50 -1.22
CA GLY A 171 -4.80 -24.97 -1.05
C GLY A 171 -4.97 -24.12 0.19
N ALA A 172 -6.19 -23.69 0.42
CA ALA A 172 -6.57 -22.92 1.59
C ALA A 172 -7.97 -23.32 2.08
N VAL A 173 -8.19 -23.29 3.39
CA VAL A 173 -9.53 -23.41 3.98
C VAL A 173 -10.05 -22.01 4.25
N ILE A 174 -11.20 -21.69 3.69
CA ILE A 174 -11.93 -20.43 3.90
C ILE A 174 -13.31 -20.73 4.49
N ALA A 175 -13.90 -19.76 5.16
CA ALA A 175 -15.27 -19.87 5.67
C ALA A 175 -16.00 -18.54 5.57
N GLU A 176 -17.33 -18.60 5.48
CA GLU A 176 -18.16 -17.41 5.70
C GLU A 176 -17.95 -16.88 7.11
N CYS A 177 -18.09 -15.58 7.29
CA CYS A 177 -17.91 -14.97 8.61
C CYS A 177 -18.87 -13.82 8.88
N GLU A 178 -19.12 -13.61 10.16
CA GLU A 178 -19.77 -12.42 10.67
C GLU A 178 -18.83 -11.74 11.68
N ASN A 179 -18.53 -10.44 11.46
CA ASN A 179 -17.59 -9.69 12.30
C ASN A 179 -16.23 -10.42 12.47
N PHE A 180 -15.70 -10.97 11.37
CA PHE A 180 -14.48 -11.80 11.33
C PHE A 180 -14.53 -13.12 12.11
N LYS A 181 -15.69 -13.51 12.64
CA LYS A 181 -15.89 -14.81 13.29
C LYS A 181 -16.39 -15.80 12.25
N PRO A 182 -15.71 -16.94 12.04
CA PRO A 182 -16.17 -17.96 11.11
C PRO A 182 -17.56 -18.50 11.50
N ILE A 183 -18.40 -18.76 10.52
CA ILE A 183 -19.70 -19.43 10.70
C ILE A 183 -19.49 -20.93 10.56
N PRO A 184 -19.72 -21.71 11.64
CA PRO A 184 -19.49 -23.16 11.60
C PRO A 184 -20.33 -23.85 10.52
N GLY A 185 -19.71 -24.80 9.78
CA GLY A 185 -20.36 -25.57 8.71
C GLY A 185 -20.27 -24.91 7.32
N THR A 186 -19.69 -23.70 7.25
CA THR A 186 -19.45 -23.00 5.97
C THR A 186 -18.03 -23.20 5.44
N GLU A 187 -17.21 -24.00 6.13
CA GLU A 187 -15.81 -24.23 5.78
C GLU A 187 -15.72 -24.88 4.39
N ARG A 188 -14.88 -24.32 3.53
CA ARG A 188 -14.61 -24.81 2.17
C ARG A 188 -13.12 -24.85 1.89
N ILE A 189 -12.69 -25.87 1.17
CA ILE A 189 -11.33 -25.97 0.63
C ILE A 189 -11.33 -25.30 -0.74
N LEU A 190 -10.43 -24.36 -0.94
CA LEU A 190 -10.06 -23.82 -2.23
C LEU A 190 -8.77 -24.51 -2.68
N ASN A 191 -8.88 -25.42 -3.64
CA ASN A 191 -7.79 -26.24 -4.15
C ASN A 191 -6.89 -25.48 -5.14
N GLY A 192 -5.69 -26.00 -5.34
CA GLY A 192 -4.75 -25.53 -6.36
C GLY A 192 -4.22 -24.12 -6.07
N ILE A 193 -4.09 -23.74 -4.81
CA ILE A 193 -3.44 -22.50 -4.36
C ILE A 193 -2.01 -22.80 -3.97
N ASP A 194 -1.07 -22.12 -4.58
CA ASP A 194 0.36 -22.21 -4.25
C ASP A 194 0.92 -20.95 -3.55
N VAL A 195 0.14 -19.85 -3.55
CA VAL A 195 0.46 -18.62 -2.80
C VAL A 195 -0.79 -18.03 -2.16
N ILE A 196 -0.68 -17.70 -0.88
CA ILE A 196 -1.63 -16.85 -0.14
C ILE A 196 -0.99 -15.47 0.03
N ASN A 197 -1.59 -14.46 -0.62
CA ASN A 197 -1.16 -13.07 -0.58
C ASN A 197 -1.97 -12.30 0.47
N ILE A 198 -1.37 -12.03 1.65
CA ILE A 198 -2.03 -11.38 2.77
C ILE A 198 -2.01 -9.87 2.62
N CYS A 199 -3.18 -9.26 2.41
CA CYS A 199 -3.42 -7.83 2.20
C CYS A 199 -4.36 -7.24 3.26
N THR A 200 -4.31 -7.73 4.48
CA THR A 200 -5.26 -7.42 5.57
C THR A 200 -4.96 -6.11 6.31
N GLY A 201 -4.20 -5.23 5.71
CA GLY A 201 -3.92 -3.89 6.22
C GLY A 201 -2.53 -3.73 6.83
N LEU A 202 -2.33 -2.58 7.44
CA LEU A 202 -1.07 -2.13 8.01
C LEU A 202 -1.25 -1.77 9.49
N ILE A 203 -0.13 -1.72 10.22
CA ILE A 203 -0.06 -1.29 11.62
C ILE A 203 0.99 -0.19 11.72
N PRO A 204 0.72 0.95 12.35
CA PRO A 204 1.71 1.99 12.59
C PRO A 204 2.96 1.45 13.29
N ASP A 205 4.15 1.76 12.73
CA ASP A 205 5.42 1.48 13.42
C ASP A 205 5.74 2.62 14.40
N ASN A 206 5.14 2.55 15.58
CA ASN A 206 5.12 3.62 16.56
C ASN A 206 5.98 3.39 17.81
N GLN A 207 6.84 2.39 17.84
CA GLN A 207 7.69 2.11 19.02
C GLN A 207 8.65 3.27 19.34
N LEU A 208 9.25 3.88 18.30
CA LEU A 208 10.06 5.09 18.45
C LEU A 208 9.23 6.27 18.95
N LEU A 209 7.99 6.40 18.49
CA LEU A 209 7.09 7.46 18.97
C LEU A 209 6.77 7.30 20.46
N MET A 210 6.45 6.09 20.91
CA MET A 210 6.16 5.82 22.34
C MET A 210 7.35 6.21 23.22
N LYS A 211 8.56 5.78 22.82
CA LYS A 211 9.78 6.12 23.56
C LYS A 211 10.16 7.60 23.41
N GLY A 212 9.98 8.18 22.23
CA GLY A 212 10.21 9.59 21.95
C GLY A 212 9.34 10.51 22.81
N LYS A 213 8.06 10.19 22.95
CA LYS A 213 7.14 10.92 23.82
C LYS A 213 7.60 10.92 25.29
N ALA A 214 8.15 9.83 25.78
CA ALA A 214 8.67 9.75 27.16
C ALA A 214 9.90 10.64 27.39
N VAL A 215 10.73 10.89 26.36
CA VAL A 215 12.00 11.63 26.49
C VAL A 215 11.87 13.08 26.02
N PHE A 216 11.18 13.33 24.91
CA PHE A 216 11.03 14.64 24.29
C PHE A 216 9.76 15.39 24.72
N GLY A 217 8.78 14.68 25.35
CA GLY A 217 7.51 15.27 25.74
C GLY A 217 6.75 15.85 24.55
N GLU A 218 6.35 17.12 24.67
CA GLU A 218 5.62 17.87 23.64
C GLU A 218 6.45 18.12 22.37
N HIS A 219 7.79 18.08 22.45
CA HIS A 219 8.68 18.21 21.29
C HIS A 219 8.85 16.90 20.50
N CYS A 220 8.05 15.87 20.79
CA CYS A 220 8.01 14.64 19.99
C CYS A 220 6.77 14.63 19.09
N TYR A 221 6.99 14.77 17.80
CA TYR A 221 5.97 14.75 16.77
C TYR A 221 5.97 13.43 16.00
N ALA A 222 4.91 13.20 15.22
CA ALA A 222 4.89 12.09 14.28
C ALA A 222 4.14 12.45 13.00
N ALA A 223 4.55 11.84 11.89
CA ALA A 223 3.99 12.09 10.56
C ALA A 223 3.75 10.80 9.77
N GLY A 224 2.82 10.85 8.82
CA GLY A 224 2.48 9.74 7.94
C GLY A 224 1.89 8.54 8.66
N ASP A 225 2.14 7.35 8.13
CA ASP A 225 1.56 6.09 8.62
C ASP A 225 2.04 5.68 10.02
N ALA A 226 3.07 6.32 10.57
CA ALA A 226 3.47 6.16 11.97
C ALA A 226 2.39 6.65 12.95
N VAL A 227 1.50 7.53 12.48
CA VAL A 227 0.34 8.06 13.23
C VAL A 227 -0.94 7.38 12.79
N ARG A 228 -1.22 7.43 11.50
CA ARG A 228 -2.45 6.93 10.90
C ARG A 228 -2.19 6.45 9.49
N ILE A 229 -2.62 5.22 9.22
CA ILE A 229 -2.53 4.63 7.89
C ILE A 229 -3.40 5.42 6.92
N GLY A 230 -2.81 5.81 5.79
CA GLY A 230 -3.50 6.59 4.77
C GLY A 230 -2.86 6.46 3.39
N GLU A 231 -3.36 7.23 2.45
CA GLU A 231 -2.82 7.34 1.10
C GLU A 231 -1.57 8.24 1.08
N GLY A 232 -0.77 8.15 0.01
CA GLY A 232 0.44 8.95 -0.15
C GLY A 232 0.19 10.47 0.02
N THR A 233 -0.94 10.96 -0.51
CA THR A 233 -1.36 12.37 -0.34
C THR A 233 -1.53 12.74 1.12
N SER A 234 -2.21 11.90 1.90
CA SER A 234 -2.42 12.18 3.33
C SER A 234 -1.11 12.14 4.12
N ALA A 235 -0.16 11.27 3.72
CA ALA A 235 1.16 11.21 4.34
C ALA A 235 1.96 12.51 4.09
N VAL A 236 1.92 13.04 2.86
CA VAL A 236 2.55 14.33 2.50
C VAL A 236 1.93 15.48 3.29
N LEU A 237 0.60 15.57 3.30
CA LEU A 237 -0.12 16.64 4.00
C LEU A 237 0.14 16.59 5.51
N ARG A 238 0.20 15.41 6.12
CA ARG A 238 0.57 15.28 7.53
C ARG A 238 2.02 15.70 7.78
N GLY A 239 2.96 15.38 6.88
CA GLY A 239 4.34 15.87 6.95
C GLY A 239 4.40 17.39 6.93
N LYS A 240 3.70 18.04 5.98
CA LYS A 240 3.61 19.50 5.88
C LYS A 240 2.98 20.12 7.14
N GLN A 241 1.86 19.58 7.60
CA GLN A 241 1.18 20.05 8.81
C GLN A 241 2.11 19.99 10.03
N THR A 242 2.81 18.86 10.22
CA THR A 242 3.77 18.70 11.32
C THR A 242 4.94 19.70 11.24
N ALA A 243 5.43 19.99 10.03
CA ALA A 243 6.45 21.03 9.86
C ALA A 243 5.95 22.40 10.29
N ILE A 244 4.72 22.77 9.89
CA ILE A 244 4.10 24.03 10.29
C ILE A 244 3.91 24.08 11.82
N GLU A 245 3.45 23.00 12.45
CA GLU A 245 3.28 22.89 13.90
C GLU A 245 4.61 23.17 14.64
N ILE A 246 5.73 22.59 14.19
CA ILE A 246 7.06 22.81 14.77
C ILE A 246 7.55 24.24 14.54
N LEU A 247 7.35 24.77 13.33
CA LEU A 247 7.73 26.16 13.01
C LEU A 247 6.98 27.18 13.87
N MET A 248 5.69 26.94 14.12
CA MET A 248 4.88 27.78 15.02
C MET A 248 5.39 27.71 16.47
N ASP A 249 5.74 26.51 16.93
CA ASP A 249 6.30 26.27 18.27
C ASP A 249 7.66 27.00 18.45
N LEU A 250 8.46 27.03 17.38
CA LEU A 250 9.72 27.78 17.32
C LEU A 250 9.54 29.32 17.20
N GLY A 251 8.30 29.80 17.10
CA GLY A 251 8.01 31.22 16.91
C GLY A 251 8.36 31.78 15.52
N ALA A 252 8.51 30.88 14.52
CA ALA A 252 8.74 31.31 13.15
C ALA A 252 7.50 31.99 12.57
N ARG A 253 7.70 32.90 11.62
CA ARG A 253 6.59 33.59 10.93
C ARG A 253 5.97 32.61 9.91
N VAL A 254 4.99 31.83 10.36
CA VAL A 254 4.17 30.94 9.52
C VAL A 254 2.75 31.48 9.49
N SER A 255 2.10 31.43 8.32
CA SER A 255 0.70 31.83 8.19
C SER A 255 -0.20 30.80 8.88
N TYR A 256 -1.03 31.27 9.82
CA TYR A 256 -2.05 30.41 10.42
C TYR A 256 -3.11 29.95 9.39
N ASP A 257 -3.36 30.76 8.37
CA ASP A 257 -4.26 30.40 7.28
C ASP A 257 -3.70 29.22 6.47
N ASP A 258 -2.39 29.17 6.20
CA ASP A 258 -1.74 28.02 5.57
C ASP A 258 -1.89 26.74 6.41
N TYR A 259 -1.75 26.85 7.74
CA TYR A 259 -2.01 25.73 8.65
C TYR A 259 -3.45 25.23 8.54
N LEU A 260 -4.44 26.14 8.50
CA LEU A 260 -5.86 25.76 8.38
C LEU A 260 -6.16 25.08 7.03
N VAL A 261 -5.59 25.60 5.94
CA VAL A 261 -5.74 25.02 4.61
C VAL A 261 -5.18 23.59 4.58
N VAL A 262 -3.93 23.41 5.03
CA VAL A 262 -3.27 22.10 5.06
C VAL A 262 -4.00 21.12 5.97
N SER A 263 -4.48 21.58 7.14
CA SER A 263 -5.23 20.76 8.09
C SER A 263 -6.55 20.28 7.50
N LYS A 264 -7.26 21.15 6.79
CA LYS A 264 -8.50 20.79 6.09
C LYS A 264 -8.22 19.77 4.98
N GLU A 265 -7.24 20.02 4.14
CA GLU A 265 -6.85 19.10 3.07
C GLU A 265 -6.44 17.73 3.61
N TYR A 266 -5.70 17.69 4.73
CA TYR A 266 -5.35 16.44 5.41
C TYR A 266 -6.60 15.69 5.88
N ILE A 267 -7.56 16.37 6.53
CA ILE A 267 -8.82 15.75 6.98
C ILE A 267 -9.60 15.20 5.77
N ASP A 268 -9.71 15.99 4.71
CA ASP A 268 -10.43 15.59 3.49
C ASP A 268 -9.76 14.38 2.81
N SER A 269 -8.42 14.31 2.82
CA SER A 269 -7.66 13.19 2.27
C SER A 269 -7.84 11.86 3.04
N GLN A 270 -8.31 11.92 4.29
CA GLN A 270 -8.60 10.74 5.11
C GLN A 270 -9.99 10.14 4.84
N GLN A 271 -10.83 10.86 4.10
CA GLN A 271 -12.17 10.41 3.78
C GLN A 271 -12.16 9.46 2.57
N HIS A 272 -13.04 8.45 2.59
CA HIS A 272 -13.29 7.68 1.38
C HIS A 272 -13.90 8.60 0.31
N PRO A 273 -13.53 8.42 -0.96
CA PRO A 273 -14.11 9.20 -2.04
C PRO A 273 -15.64 9.08 -2.03
N VAL A 274 -16.31 10.23 -2.05
CA VAL A 274 -17.77 10.28 -2.09
C VAL A 274 -18.23 9.98 -3.52
N ARG A 275 -19.26 9.15 -3.66
CA ARG A 275 -19.91 8.92 -4.94
C ARG A 275 -20.69 10.19 -5.35
N ILE A 276 -20.40 10.70 -6.55
CA ILE A 276 -20.97 11.95 -7.07
C ILE A 276 -22.00 11.66 -8.16
N LEU A 277 -21.73 10.68 -9.01
CA LEU A 277 -22.64 10.27 -10.08
C LEU A 277 -23.14 8.85 -9.83
N GLU A 278 -24.42 8.61 -10.09
CA GLU A 278 -25.01 7.26 -10.03
C GLU A 278 -24.61 6.42 -11.25
N THR A 279 -24.55 7.05 -12.42
CA THR A 279 -24.20 6.42 -13.68
C THR A 279 -23.19 7.27 -14.45
N PRO A 280 -22.37 6.67 -15.31
CA PRO A 280 -21.50 7.41 -16.22
C PRO A 280 -22.30 8.33 -17.13
N CYS A 281 -21.75 9.52 -17.41
CA CYS A 281 -22.32 10.39 -18.44
C CYS A 281 -22.08 9.77 -19.82
N LEU A 282 -23.11 9.83 -20.69
CA LEU A 282 -23.08 9.40 -22.09
C LEU A 282 -23.55 10.56 -22.97
N PRO A 283 -23.11 10.62 -24.24
CA PRO A 283 -23.73 11.53 -25.19
C PRO A 283 -25.15 11.10 -25.52
N GLU A 284 -25.94 12.01 -26.12
CA GLU A 284 -27.26 11.67 -26.66
C GLU A 284 -27.15 10.55 -27.70
N THR A 285 -28.18 9.70 -27.80
CA THR A 285 -28.21 8.52 -28.69
C THR A 285 -27.85 8.89 -30.14
N GLU A 286 -28.42 9.97 -30.68
CA GLU A 286 -28.11 10.42 -32.03
C GLU A 286 -26.61 10.75 -32.21
N ARG A 287 -25.99 11.36 -31.18
CA ARG A 287 -24.55 11.67 -31.18
C ARG A 287 -23.67 10.41 -31.11
N MET A 288 -24.10 9.36 -30.36
CA MET A 288 -23.39 8.09 -30.28
C MET A 288 -23.25 7.40 -31.65
N HIS A 289 -24.24 7.53 -32.50
CA HIS A 289 -24.25 6.96 -33.86
C HIS A 289 -23.55 7.82 -34.91
N LYS A 290 -23.24 9.09 -34.61
CA LYS A 290 -22.57 9.99 -35.57
C LYS A 290 -21.05 9.79 -35.63
N ARG A 291 -20.40 9.59 -34.49
CA ARG A 291 -18.92 9.40 -34.39
C ARG A 291 -18.53 8.74 -33.06
N GLY A 292 -17.28 8.26 -33.00
CA GLY A 292 -16.72 7.69 -31.77
C GLY A 292 -16.75 8.66 -30.59
N PHE A 293 -16.78 8.11 -29.39
CA PHE A 293 -16.79 8.85 -28.12
C PHE A 293 -16.12 8.05 -27.01
N VAL A 294 -15.90 8.68 -25.86
CA VAL A 294 -15.41 8.02 -24.65
C VAL A 294 -16.45 8.08 -23.54
N GLN A 295 -16.45 7.06 -22.70
CA GLN A 295 -17.23 7.01 -21.47
C GLN A 295 -16.27 6.91 -20.28
N MET A 296 -16.57 7.60 -19.18
CA MET A 296 -15.76 7.63 -17.99
C MET A 296 -16.52 7.00 -16.82
N ASP A 297 -15.99 5.91 -16.26
CA ASP A 297 -16.51 5.28 -15.04
C ASP A 297 -15.85 5.87 -13.77
N CYS A 298 -15.44 7.12 -13.84
CA CYS A 298 -14.94 7.89 -12.72
C CYS A 298 -16.11 8.58 -11.99
N LEU A 299 -16.83 7.82 -11.16
CA LEU A 299 -18.10 8.25 -10.52
C LEU A 299 -17.90 8.89 -9.14
N TYR A 300 -16.67 8.90 -8.66
CA TYR A 300 -16.27 9.35 -7.33
C TYR A 300 -15.33 10.55 -7.41
N GLY A 301 -15.33 11.38 -6.39
CA GLY A 301 -14.41 12.50 -6.26
C GLY A 301 -13.01 12.04 -5.85
N PHE A 302 -12.14 11.79 -6.82
CA PHE A 302 -10.73 11.46 -6.59
C PHE A 302 -9.83 12.67 -6.85
N ALA A 303 -8.77 12.80 -6.07
CA ALA A 303 -7.70 13.77 -6.31
C ALA A 303 -6.79 13.33 -7.48
N CYS A 304 -7.38 13.23 -8.69
CA CYS A 304 -6.72 12.72 -9.89
C CYS A 304 -7.30 13.41 -11.13
N ASN A 305 -6.45 13.89 -12.07
CA ASN A 305 -6.91 14.58 -13.28
C ASN A 305 -6.09 14.39 -14.56
N PRO A 306 -5.29 13.32 -14.77
CA PRO A 306 -4.51 13.15 -16.00
C PRO A 306 -5.36 13.21 -17.29
N CYS A 307 -6.62 12.75 -17.23
CA CYS A 307 -7.53 12.73 -18.37
C CYS A 307 -7.84 14.13 -18.94
N SER A 308 -7.95 15.15 -18.09
CA SER A 308 -8.23 16.52 -18.55
C SER A 308 -7.06 17.12 -19.31
N PHE A 309 -5.83 16.73 -18.97
CA PHE A 309 -4.61 17.20 -19.66
C PHE A 309 -4.28 16.39 -20.89
N ALA A 310 -4.70 15.13 -20.91
CA ALA A 310 -4.50 14.26 -22.07
C ALA A 310 -5.41 14.61 -23.24
N CYS A 311 -6.50 15.35 -23.02
CA CYS A 311 -7.45 15.67 -24.08
C CYS A 311 -6.94 16.79 -24.99
N PRO A 312 -6.53 16.50 -26.26
CA PRO A 312 -6.00 17.52 -27.15
C PRO A 312 -7.07 18.51 -27.63
N HIS A 313 -8.36 18.18 -27.44
CA HIS A 313 -9.50 19.00 -27.85
C HIS A 313 -10.14 19.77 -26.68
N GLY A 314 -9.58 19.68 -25.48
CA GLY A 314 -10.16 20.31 -24.28
C GLY A 314 -11.58 19.86 -23.96
N ALA A 315 -11.95 18.64 -24.40
CA ALA A 315 -13.29 18.08 -24.17
C ALA A 315 -13.48 17.57 -22.73
N ILE A 316 -12.43 17.37 -21.96
CA ILE A 316 -12.51 16.85 -20.59
C ILE A 316 -12.10 17.95 -19.62
N THR A 317 -13.01 18.27 -18.71
CA THR A 317 -12.82 19.28 -17.66
C THR A 317 -13.01 18.67 -16.30
N LYS A 318 -12.30 19.18 -15.30
CA LYS A 318 -12.47 18.86 -13.89
C LYS A 318 -12.26 20.12 -13.05
N SER A 319 -13.25 20.53 -12.32
CA SER A 319 -13.27 21.83 -11.61
C SER A 319 -12.50 21.82 -10.30
N SER A 320 -12.36 20.68 -9.65
CA SER A 320 -11.60 20.52 -8.40
C SER A 320 -11.19 19.07 -8.17
N THR A 321 -10.35 18.83 -7.16
CA THR A 321 -9.91 17.49 -6.73
C THR A 321 -11.05 16.60 -6.25
N SER A 322 -12.11 17.19 -5.69
CA SER A 322 -13.25 16.49 -5.11
C SER A 322 -14.42 16.30 -6.10
N THR A 323 -14.26 16.70 -7.38
CA THR A 323 -15.27 16.52 -8.41
C THR A 323 -14.96 15.32 -9.32
N VAL A 324 -15.94 14.95 -10.16
CA VAL A 324 -15.72 13.99 -11.26
C VAL A 324 -15.37 14.72 -12.55
N PRO A 325 -14.63 14.08 -13.48
CA PRO A 325 -14.40 14.68 -14.80
C PRO A 325 -15.70 14.75 -15.60
N HIS A 326 -15.90 15.86 -16.29
CA HIS A 326 -17.01 16.08 -17.23
C HIS A 326 -16.50 16.01 -18.66
N VAL A 327 -17.28 15.37 -19.56
CA VAL A 327 -16.96 15.27 -20.99
C VAL A 327 -17.92 16.14 -21.78
N ASP A 328 -17.37 17.13 -22.49
CA ASP A 328 -18.09 17.88 -23.51
C ASP A 328 -18.10 17.04 -24.81
N TYR A 329 -19.24 16.43 -25.09
CA TYR A 329 -19.38 15.52 -26.23
C TYR A 329 -19.41 16.23 -27.59
N ASP A 330 -19.60 17.54 -27.65
CA ASP A 330 -19.51 18.32 -28.87
C ASP A 330 -18.05 18.49 -29.30
N LYS A 331 -17.15 18.62 -28.31
CA LYS A 331 -15.69 18.68 -28.55
C LYS A 331 -15.03 17.31 -28.65
N CYS A 332 -15.59 16.28 -28.00
CA CYS A 332 -15.02 14.95 -28.02
C CYS A 332 -15.11 14.33 -29.42
N ILE A 333 -14.00 13.95 -30.02
CA ILE A 333 -13.93 13.29 -31.32
C ILE A 333 -13.72 11.78 -31.26
N GLY A 334 -13.61 11.20 -30.07
CA GLY A 334 -13.33 9.76 -29.87
C GLY A 334 -11.91 9.35 -30.24
N CYS A 335 -10.91 10.24 -30.10
CA CYS A 335 -9.51 9.95 -30.41
C CYS A 335 -8.83 8.98 -29.42
N VAL A 336 -9.47 8.68 -28.31
CA VAL A 336 -9.08 7.75 -27.23
C VAL A 336 -7.75 8.07 -26.51
N GLU A 337 -7.18 9.27 -26.71
CA GLU A 337 -5.93 9.67 -26.03
C GLU A 337 -6.06 9.69 -24.49
N CYS A 338 -7.23 9.99 -23.94
CA CYS A 338 -7.51 9.94 -22.50
C CYS A 338 -7.59 8.51 -21.94
N VAL A 339 -7.84 7.49 -22.78
CA VAL A 339 -8.02 6.10 -22.35
C VAL A 339 -6.76 5.57 -21.67
N TYR A 340 -5.60 5.67 -22.33
CA TYR A 340 -4.35 5.15 -21.79
C TYR A 340 -3.72 6.05 -20.72
N GLN A 341 -4.17 7.29 -20.60
CA GLN A 341 -3.68 8.21 -19.57
C GLN A 341 -4.39 8.04 -18.21
N CYS A 342 -5.50 7.30 -18.20
CA CYS A 342 -6.25 7.07 -16.97
C CYS A 342 -5.56 6.03 -16.07
N PRO A 343 -5.02 6.42 -14.90
CA PRO A 343 -4.33 5.48 -14.01
C PRO A 343 -5.27 4.43 -13.37
N GLY A 344 -6.57 4.68 -13.36
CA GLY A 344 -7.60 3.75 -12.89
C GLY A 344 -8.13 2.82 -13.97
N LEU A 345 -7.69 2.97 -15.24
CA LEU A 345 -8.24 2.26 -16.40
C LEU A 345 -9.77 2.39 -16.48
N ALA A 346 -10.30 3.56 -16.14
CA ALA A 346 -11.74 3.83 -16.01
C ALA A 346 -12.30 4.67 -17.17
N ILE A 347 -11.61 4.70 -18.31
CA ILE A 347 -12.05 5.38 -19.53
C ILE A 347 -12.06 4.40 -20.68
N PHE A 348 -13.18 4.34 -21.39
CA PHE A 348 -13.42 3.39 -22.46
C PHE A 348 -13.89 4.14 -23.70
N GLY A 349 -13.39 3.73 -24.87
CA GLY A 349 -13.77 4.30 -26.15
C GLY A 349 -14.75 3.41 -26.93
N TYR A 350 -15.66 4.02 -27.67
CA TYR A 350 -16.68 3.33 -28.46
C TYR A 350 -16.85 3.94 -29.83
N ASP A 351 -17.05 3.08 -30.84
CA ASP A 351 -17.55 3.46 -32.16
C ASP A 351 -18.68 2.51 -32.56
N LEU A 352 -19.93 2.90 -32.24
CA LEU A 352 -21.12 2.06 -32.41
C LEU A 352 -21.40 1.74 -33.89
N ARG A 353 -20.95 2.57 -34.83
CA ARG A 353 -21.12 2.34 -36.27
C ARG A 353 -20.36 1.12 -36.77
N LYS A 354 -19.32 0.73 -36.03
CA LYS A 354 -18.40 -0.36 -36.41
C LYS A 354 -18.36 -1.47 -35.37
N ASP A 355 -19.17 -1.39 -34.33
CA ASP A 355 -19.11 -2.25 -33.13
C ASP A 355 -17.71 -2.36 -32.54
N ASN A 356 -16.94 -1.25 -32.57
CA ASN A 356 -15.60 -1.20 -32.07
C ASN A 356 -15.52 -0.62 -30.66
N LEU A 357 -14.75 -1.30 -29.84
CA LEU A 357 -14.39 -0.94 -28.48
C LEU A 357 -12.91 -0.57 -28.43
N PHE A 358 -12.56 0.42 -27.61
CA PHE A 358 -11.17 0.81 -27.33
C PHE A 358 -10.96 0.72 -25.82
N LEU A 359 -10.38 -0.38 -25.40
CA LEU A 359 -10.29 -0.78 -23.99
C LEU A 359 -8.85 -0.68 -23.49
N PRO A 360 -8.60 -0.07 -22.30
CA PRO A 360 -7.26 0.02 -21.74
C PRO A 360 -6.79 -1.33 -21.26
N ILE A 361 -5.54 -1.69 -21.58
CA ILE A 361 -4.89 -2.92 -21.14
C ILE A 361 -3.45 -2.66 -20.68
N GLU A 362 -3.00 -3.42 -19.69
CA GLU A 362 -1.64 -3.40 -19.18
C GLU A 362 -1.07 -4.84 -19.06
N TYR A 363 -1.58 -5.76 -19.85
CA TYR A 363 -1.14 -7.14 -19.97
C TYR A 363 -1.04 -7.54 -21.44
N GLU A 364 -0.35 -8.62 -21.73
CA GLU A 364 -0.20 -9.11 -23.10
C GLU A 364 -1.49 -9.76 -23.60
N VAL A 365 -1.84 -9.45 -24.83
CA VAL A 365 -2.94 -10.06 -25.57
C VAL A 365 -2.55 -10.13 -27.04
N LYS A 366 -2.94 -11.20 -27.71
CA LYS A 366 -2.62 -11.42 -29.12
C LYS A 366 -3.67 -10.77 -30.02
N GLU A 367 -3.22 -10.16 -31.12
CA GLU A 367 -4.13 -9.73 -32.17
C GLU A 367 -4.81 -10.96 -32.80
N LYS A 368 -6.06 -10.80 -33.20
CA LYS A 368 -6.97 -11.86 -33.72
C LYS A 368 -7.45 -12.87 -32.66
N GLU A 369 -7.14 -12.65 -31.39
CA GLU A 369 -7.63 -13.46 -30.29
C GLU A 369 -9.11 -13.21 -30.03
N VAL A 370 -9.88 -14.27 -29.84
CA VAL A 370 -11.31 -14.19 -29.44
C VAL A 370 -11.40 -14.16 -27.93
N VAL A 371 -12.11 -13.15 -27.41
CA VAL A 371 -12.18 -12.86 -25.99
C VAL A 371 -13.62 -12.75 -25.53
N TYR A 372 -13.87 -12.95 -24.23
CA TYR A 372 -15.16 -12.62 -23.61
C TYR A 372 -15.21 -11.15 -23.24
N LEU A 373 -16.25 -10.45 -23.70
CA LEU A 373 -16.55 -9.08 -23.32
C LEU A 373 -17.23 -9.05 -21.96
N VAL A 374 -16.78 -8.19 -21.05
CA VAL A 374 -17.28 -8.14 -19.68
C VAL A 374 -17.66 -6.72 -19.25
N ASN A 375 -18.58 -6.64 -18.28
CA ASN A 375 -18.92 -5.38 -17.60
C ASN A 375 -17.96 -5.12 -16.41
N ASN A 376 -18.27 -4.09 -15.59
CA ASN A 376 -17.48 -3.76 -14.38
C ASN A 376 -17.55 -4.82 -13.28
N TYR A 377 -18.45 -5.77 -13.35
CA TYR A 377 -18.57 -6.86 -12.38
C TYR A 377 -17.88 -8.15 -12.83
N GLY A 378 -17.28 -8.14 -14.04
CA GLY A 378 -16.67 -9.32 -14.65
C GLY A 378 -17.68 -10.26 -15.29
N GLU A 379 -18.96 -9.88 -15.36
CA GLU A 379 -20.02 -10.66 -16.00
C GLU A 379 -19.86 -10.63 -17.52
N ARG A 380 -19.92 -11.81 -18.12
CA ARG A 380 -19.85 -11.98 -19.58
C ARG A 380 -21.06 -11.38 -20.25
N LEU A 381 -20.84 -10.48 -21.20
CA LEU A 381 -21.87 -9.84 -22.02
C LEU A 381 -21.95 -10.45 -23.43
N GLY A 382 -20.82 -10.97 -23.94
CA GLY A 382 -20.70 -11.53 -25.26
C GLY A 382 -19.25 -11.85 -25.63
N GLU A 383 -18.98 -11.93 -26.92
CA GLU A 383 -17.66 -12.20 -27.48
C GLU A 383 -17.17 -11.04 -28.35
N GLY A 384 -15.85 -10.92 -28.42
CA GLY A 384 -15.18 -9.99 -29.31
C GLY A 384 -13.89 -10.56 -29.88
N ILE A 385 -13.35 -9.92 -30.89
CA ILE A 385 -12.04 -10.25 -31.46
C ILE A 385 -11.11 -9.05 -31.32
N VAL A 386 -9.92 -9.27 -30.80
CA VAL A 386 -8.89 -8.22 -30.69
C VAL A 386 -8.35 -7.94 -32.08
N GLU A 387 -8.79 -6.83 -32.69
CA GLU A 387 -8.33 -6.47 -34.04
C GLU A 387 -6.91 -5.91 -34.05
N LYS A 388 -6.60 -5.07 -33.03
CA LYS A 388 -5.29 -4.39 -32.95
C LYS A 388 -4.97 -3.96 -31.53
N VAL A 389 -3.70 -4.01 -31.16
CA VAL A 389 -3.16 -3.43 -29.92
C VAL A 389 -2.40 -2.13 -30.27
N LEU A 390 -2.86 -1.01 -29.75
CA LEU A 390 -2.22 0.30 -29.90
C LEU A 390 -1.25 0.50 -28.73
N HIS A 391 0.03 0.30 -29.00
CA HIS A 391 1.08 0.47 -28.01
C HIS A 391 1.29 1.94 -27.66
N LYS A 392 1.38 2.26 -26.36
CA LYS A 392 1.54 3.60 -25.83
C LYS A 392 2.81 3.73 -24.98
N PRO A 393 3.43 4.93 -24.91
CA PRO A 393 4.71 5.13 -24.21
C PRO A 393 4.69 4.77 -22.72
N ASN A 394 3.56 4.99 -22.04
CA ASN A 394 3.39 4.73 -20.63
C ASN A 394 3.05 3.26 -20.29
N LYS A 395 3.10 2.37 -21.30
CA LYS A 395 2.80 0.93 -21.18
C LYS A 395 1.33 0.58 -20.86
N THR A 396 0.45 1.56 -20.71
CA THR A 396 -1.00 1.33 -20.75
C THR A 396 -1.43 1.35 -22.22
N ASN A 397 -1.59 0.19 -22.82
CA ASN A 397 -1.96 0.05 -24.23
C ASN A 397 -3.48 0.16 -24.40
N ILE A 398 -3.93 0.29 -25.65
CA ILE A 398 -5.36 0.27 -25.99
C ILE A 398 -5.60 -0.91 -26.93
N ALA A 399 -6.43 -1.85 -26.50
CA ALA A 399 -6.95 -2.89 -27.38
C ALA A 399 -8.16 -2.35 -28.17
N ARG A 400 -8.07 -2.39 -29.49
CA ARG A 400 -9.23 -2.23 -30.36
C ARG A 400 -9.87 -3.60 -30.54
N VAL A 401 -11.08 -3.75 -29.99
CA VAL A 401 -11.83 -4.99 -30.01
C VAL A 401 -13.10 -4.80 -30.82
N LYS A 402 -13.31 -5.66 -31.81
CA LYS A 402 -14.55 -5.77 -32.58
C LYS A 402 -15.50 -6.69 -31.81
N ALA A 403 -16.65 -6.18 -31.40
CA ALA A 403 -17.69 -7.03 -30.81
C ALA A 403 -18.32 -7.91 -31.89
N LEU A 404 -18.65 -9.16 -31.54
CA LEU A 404 -19.19 -10.16 -32.46
C LEU A 404 -20.70 -10.35 -32.31
N ASP A 405 -21.19 -10.25 -31.08
CA ASP A 405 -22.58 -10.56 -30.69
C ASP A 405 -23.21 -9.51 -29.76
N VAL A 406 -22.48 -8.42 -29.49
CA VAL A 406 -22.97 -7.23 -28.76
C VAL A 406 -22.98 -6.05 -29.73
N HIS A 407 -24.11 -5.38 -29.90
CA HIS A 407 -24.28 -4.34 -30.92
C HIS A 407 -24.97 -3.09 -30.37
N GLY A 408 -24.82 -1.98 -31.11
CA GLY A 408 -25.52 -0.73 -30.84
C GLY A 408 -25.24 -0.19 -29.44
N GLU A 409 -26.29 0.26 -28.75
CA GLU A 409 -26.16 0.88 -27.43
C GLU A 409 -25.75 -0.10 -26.32
N ASP A 410 -25.88 -1.43 -26.51
CA ASP A 410 -25.41 -2.42 -25.54
C ASP A 410 -23.88 -2.45 -25.43
N LEU A 411 -23.17 -1.99 -26.45
CA LEU A 411 -21.71 -1.85 -26.41
C LEU A 411 -21.23 -0.97 -25.25
N VAL A 412 -22.01 0.06 -24.86
CA VAL A 412 -21.62 0.95 -23.76
C VAL A 412 -21.69 0.29 -22.37
N LYS A 413 -22.16 -0.94 -22.28
CA LYS A 413 -22.10 -1.75 -21.06
C LYS A 413 -20.77 -2.48 -20.90
N VAL A 414 -20.04 -2.71 -22.00
CA VAL A 414 -18.74 -3.37 -21.99
C VAL A 414 -17.68 -2.45 -21.35
N ARG A 415 -16.88 -3.00 -20.43
CA ARG A 415 -15.84 -2.28 -19.71
C ARG A 415 -14.46 -2.92 -19.80
N GLY A 416 -14.41 -4.14 -20.30
CA GLY A 416 -13.19 -4.90 -20.43
C GLY A 416 -13.41 -6.17 -21.22
N PHE A 417 -12.36 -6.97 -21.28
CA PHE A 417 -12.44 -8.32 -21.83
C PHE A 417 -11.52 -9.26 -21.08
N VAL A 418 -11.79 -10.53 -21.18
CA VAL A 418 -10.98 -11.61 -20.60
C VAL A 418 -10.67 -12.62 -21.70
N VAL A 419 -9.41 -13.04 -21.77
CA VAL A 419 -9.01 -14.15 -22.65
C VAL A 419 -9.76 -15.40 -22.20
N LYS A 420 -10.32 -16.16 -23.13
CA LYS A 420 -11.23 -17.28 -22.81
C LYS A 420 -10.64 -18.29 -21.83
N GLU A 421 -9.34 -18.60 -21.96
CA GLU A 421 -8.62 -19.52 -21.09
C GLU A 421 -8.51 -19.03 -19.63
N ASN A 422 -8.61 -17.72 -19.41
CA ASN A 422 -8.49 -17.08 -18.09
C ASN A 422 -9.84 -16.74 -17.46
N TYR A 423 -10.96 -16.99 -18.17
CA TYR A 423 -12.28 -16.74 -17.62
C TYR A 423 -12.67 -17.90 -16.69
N PRO A 424 -12.86 -17.67 -15.38
CA PRO A 424 -13.20 -18.72 -14.44
C PRO A 424 -14.60 -19.25 -14.71
N GLU A 425 -14.75 -20.54 -14.94
CA GLU A 425 -16.06 -21.19 -15.04
C GLU A 425 -16.73 -21.29 -13.66
N SER A 426 -15.96 -21.67 -12.65
CA SER A 426 -16.36 -21.70 -11.23
C SER A 426 -15.13 -21.79 -10.34
N LEU A 427 -15.25 -21.37 -9.08
CA LEU A 427 -14.23 -21.65 -8.07
C LEU A 427 -14.34 -23.12 -7.66
N ASP A 428 -13.19 -23.79 -7.58
CA ASP A 428 -13.08 -25.17 -7.07
C ASP A 428 -13.13 -25.16 -5.54
N LEU A 429 -14.36 -25.15 -5.02
CA LEU A 429 -14.68 -25.10 -3.59
C LEU A 429 -15.26 -26.43 -3.13
N GLU A 430 -14.51 -27.18 -2.33
CA GLU A 430 -14.94 -28.45 -1.76
C GLU A 430 -15.32 -28.32 -0.28
N PRO A 431 -16.31 -29.06 0.23
CA PRO A 431 -16.58 -29.14 1.66
C PRO A 431 -15.38 -29.70 2.43
N LEU A 432 -15.07 -29.11 3.60
CA LEU A 432 -14.06 -29.67 4.50
C LEU A 432 -14.60 -30.95 5.18
N VAL A 433 -14.21 -32.12 4.68
CA VAL A 433 -14.71 -33.42 5.17
C VAL A 433 -13.88 -33.97 6.34
N LYS A 434 -12.57 -33.71 6.33
CA LYS A 434 -11.64 -34.11 7.41
C LYS A 434 -10.68 -32.96 7.68
N ASP A 435 -10.62 -32.52 8.93
CA ASP A 435 -9.63 -31.58 9.38
C ASP A 435 -8.44 -32.31 10.01
N GLN A 436 -7.22 -31.90 9.61
CA GLN A 436 -5.98 -32.27 10.31
C GLN A 436 -5.51 -30.99 11.02
N PRO A 437 -5.50 -30.96 12.37
CA PRO A 437 -5.12 -29.78 13.12
C PRO A 437 -3.72 -29.29 12.70
N GLY A 438 -3.60 -27.98 12.44
CA GLY A 438 -2.34 -27.30 12.19
C GLY A 438 -1.97 -26.40 13.38
N ALA A 439 -0.73 -25.96 13.42
CA ALA A 439 -0.30 -24.98 14.41
C ALA A 439 -0.69 -23.56 13.98
N THR A 440 -1.12 -22.74 14.93
CA THR A 440 -1.33 -21.30 14.75
C THR A 440 -0.21 -20.56 15.44
N PHE A 441 0.73 -19.99 14.71
CA PHE A 441 1.84 -19.24 15.27
C PHE A 441 1.45 -17.80 15.59
N ILE A 442 1.70 -17.36 16.80
CA ILE A 442 1.60 -15.95 17.20
C ILE A 442 2.95 -15.25 16.98
N CYS A 443 4.05 -15.92 17.30
CA CYS A 443 5.40 -15.41 17.09
C CYS A 443 6.24 -16.36 16.24
N HIS A 444 6.59 -15.97 15.01
CA HIS A 444 7.47 -16.74 14.13
C HIS A 444 8.98 -16.55 14.44
N CYS A 445 9.35 -15.65 15.35
CA CYS A 445 10.75 -15.45 15.73
C CYS A 445 11.22 -16.42 16.80
N ASP A 446 10.30 -16.82 17.67
CA ASP A 446 10.55 -17.69 18.81
C ASP A 446 9.56 -18.87 18.84
N ASP A 447 8.94 -19.18 17.70
CA ASP A 447 8.03 -20.32 17.45
C ASP A 447 6.92 -20.49 18.50
N VAL A 448 6.36 -19.36 18.99
CA VAL A 448 5.31 -19.37 20.01
C VAL A 448 3.95 -19.53 19.33
N THR A 449 3.27 -20.62 19.66
CA THR A 449 1.92 -20.90 19.15
C THR A 449 0.82 -20.24 20.00
N LEU A 450 -0.40 -20.20 19.46
CA LEU A 450 -1.58 -19.78 20.22
C LEU A 450 -1.83 -20.69 21.43
N ASP A 451 -1.59 -21.99 21.29
CA ASP A 451 -1.76 -22.96 22.37
C ASP A 451 -0.78 -22.71 23.52
N ASP A 452 0.46 -22.32 23.22
CA ASP A 452 1.41 -21.94 24.27
C ASP A 452 0.96 -20.70 25.03
N VAL A 453 0.41 -19.71 24.32
CA VAL A 453 -0.17 -18.53 24.95
C VAL A 453 -1.37 -18.90 25.81
N LEU A 454 -2.29 -19.76 25.31
CA LEU A 454 -3.47 -20.16 26.05
C LEU A 454 -3.15 -20.99 27.31
N LYS A 455 -2.07 -21.79 27.29
CA LYS A 455 -1.56 -22.45 28.50
C LYS A 455 -1.15 -21.44 29.59
N VAL A 456 -0.54 -20.30 29.19
CA VAL A 456 -0.18 -19.22 30.12
C VAL A 456 -1.42 -18.50 30.63
N VAL A 457 -2.41 -18.26 29.77
CA VAL A 457 -3.70 -17.63 30.16
C VAL A 457 -4.46 -18.50 31.16
N GLY A 458 -4.53 -19.82 30.93
CA GLY A 458 -5.34 -20.74 31.72
C GLY A 458 -6.82 -20.38 31.64
N ASP A 459 -7.53 -20.44 32.77
CA ASP A 459 -8.97 -20.13 32.86
C ASP A 459 -9.27 -18.63 33.05
N ARG A 460 -8.27 -17.78 32.91
CA ARG A 460 -8.41 -16.32 33.10
C ARG A 460 -9.05 -15.66 31.91
N THR A 461 -9.83 -14.63 32.17
CA THR A 461 -10.45 -13.77 31.13
C THR A 461 -9.64 -12.51 30.81
N PHE A 462 -8.54 -12.30 31.55
CA PHE A 462 -7.61 -11.18 31.30
C PHE A 462 -6.17 -11.59 31.59
N ILE A 463 -5.21 -10.94 30.92
CA ILE A 463 -3.77 -11.17 31.08
C ILE A 463 -2.97 -9.96 30.64
N SER A 464 -1.78 -9.73 31.22
CA SER A 464 -0.87 -8.71 30.71
C SER A 464 0.02 -9.23 29.58
N ILE A 465 0.42 -8.33 28.65
CA ILE A 465 1.36 -8.70 27.59
C ILE A 465 2.72 -9.10 28.17
N ASP A 466 3.17 -8.41 29.22
CA ASP A 466 4.48 -8.71 29.82
C ASP A 466 4.51 -10.08 30.52
N GLU A 467 3.41 -10.54 31.10
CA GLU A 467 3.33 -11.89 31.65
C GLU A 467 3.48 -12.97 30.56
N ILE A 468 2.74 -12.83 29.44
CA ILE A 468 2.89 -13.74 28.30
C ILE A 468 4.34 -13.69 27.77
N LYS A 469 4.88 -12.49 27.62
CA LYS A 469 6.23 -12.24 27.11
C LYS A 469 7.31 -12.88 27.97
N HIS A 470 7.21 -12.76 29.31
CA HIS A 470 8.18 -13.34 30.22
C HIS A 470 8.14 -14.87 30.25
N THR A 471 6.95 -15.44 30.05
CA THR A 471 6.78 -16.91 30.08
C THR A 471 7.13 -17.55 28.73
N THR A 472 6.72 -16.94 27.61
CA THR A 472 6.84 -17.53 26.26
C THR A 472 7.95 -16.93 25.41
N ARG A 473 8.61 -15.84 25.84
CA ARG A 473 9.53 -15.01 25.07
C ARG A 473 8.91 -14.26 23.88
N LEU A 474 7.58 -14.35 23.69
CA LEU A 474 6.86 -13.61 22.65
C LEU A 474 7.23 -12.12 22.69
N GLY A 475 7.57 -11.55 21.53
CA GLY A 475 7.99 -10.16 21.42
C GLY A 475 9.46 -9.87 21.71
N MET A 476 10.26 -10.89 22.05
CA MET A 476 11.70 -10.74 22.32
C MET A 476 12.57 -10.95 21.07
N GLY A 477 12.04 -11.51 20.01
CA GLY A 477 12.75 -11.76 18.76
C GLY A 477 13.13 -10.50 17.98
N PRO A 478 13.77 -10.64 16.82
CA PRO A 478 14.35 -9.51 16.04
C PRO A 478 13.32 -8.46 15.60
N CYS A 479 12.04 -8.82 15.45
CA CYS A 479 10.99 -7.85 15.12
C CYS A 479 10.53 -7.00 16.32
N ARG A 480 11.02 -7.27 17.53
CA ARG A 480 10.70 -6.53 18.78
C ARG A 480 9.19 -6.42 19.08
N GLY A 481 8.44 -7.44 18.76
CA GLY A 481 7.00 -7.47 19.02
C GLY A 481 6.14 -6.78 17.95
N LYS A 482 6.73 -6.12 16.95
CA LYS A 482 5.98 -5.37 15.92
C LYS A 482 4.97 -6.22 15.17
N ARG A 483 5.24 -7.52 14.99
CA ARG A 483 4.36 -8.47 14.29
C ARG A 483 3.49 -9.28 15.24
N CYS A 484 4.09 -9.88 16.28
CA CYS A 484 3.38 -10.82 17.15
C CYS A 484 2.42 -10.15 18.13
N ILE A 485 2.71 -8.96 18.66
CA ILE A 485 1.82 -8.31 19.63
C ILE A 485 0.46 -7.94 19.03
N PRO A 486 0.36 -7.32 17.83
CA PRO A 486 -0.93 -7.10 17.19
C PRO A 486 -1.71 -8.40 16.91
N ARG A 487 -1.03 -9.47 16.47
CA ARG A 487 -1.62 -10.79 16.25
C ARG A 487 -2.17 -11.38 17.55
N LEU A 488 -1.37 -11.31 18.62
CA LEU A 488 -1.77 -11.73 19.96
C LEU A 488 -3.05 -11.02 20.41
N LYS A 489 -3.06 -9.67 20.31
CA LYS A 489 -4.22 -8.86 20.69
C LYS A 489 -5.48 -9.28 19.93
N THR A 490 -5.36 -9.56 18.64
CA THR A 490 -6.49 -9.98 17.80
C THR A 490 -6.94 -11.40 18.17
N ALA A 491 -6.00 -12.35 18.32
CA ALA A 491 -6.31 -13.75 18.61
C ALA A 491 -6.97 -13.92 20.00
N LEU A 492 -6.46 -13.25 21.03
CA LEU A 492 -7.03 -13.32 22.38
C LEU A 492 -8.39 -12.63 22.47
N ARG A 493 -8.56 -11.47 21.79
CA ARG A 493 -9.87 -10.81 21.72
C ARG A 493 -10.93 -11.68 21.06
N ALA A 494 -10.58 -12.43 20.00
CA ALA A 494 -11.50 -13.38 19.36
C ALA A 494 -11.97 -14.48 20.31
N LYS A 495 -11.16 -14.83 21.33
CA LYS A 495 -11.49 -15.79 22.39
C LYS A 495 -12.12 -15.15 23.64
N GLY A 496 -12.41 -13.86 23.62
CA GLY A 496 -13.00 -13.15 24.76
C GLY A 496 -12.02 -12.86 25.91
N ILE A 497 -10.70 -12.94 25.65
CA ILE A 497 -9.66 -12.66 26.64
C ILE A 497 -9.19 -11.22 26.50
N GLU A 498 -9.26 -10.45 27.58
CA GLU A 498 -8.83 -9.06 27.62
C GLU A 498 -7.32 -8.96 27.87
N ILE A 499 -6.65 -8.10 27.09
CA ILE A 499 -5.24 -7.80 27.30
C ILE A 499 -5.10 -6.50 28.07
N VAL A 500 -4.46 -6.57 29.22
CA VAL A 500 -4.19 -5.42 30.08
C VAL A 500 -2.79 -4.87 29.81
N GLY A 501 -2.70 -3.54 29.61
CA GLY A 501 -1.45 -2.84 29.40
C GLY A 501 -0.89 -2.97 27.98
N ASP A 502 0.20 -2.25 27.74
CA ASP A 502 0.96 -2.29 26.51
C ASP A 502 2.36 -2.88 26.72
N ALA A 503 2.89 -3.49 25.68
CA ALA A 503 4.25 -4.02 25.74
C ALA A 503 5.27 -2.87 25.84
N THR A 504 6.17 -2.96 26.81
CA THR A 504 7.27 -2.01 26.95
C THR A 504 8.22 -2.12 25.76
N PRO A 505 8.47 -1.03 25.01
CA PRO A 505 9.46 -1.01 23.93
C PRO A 505 10.86 -1.32 24.48
N ARG A 506 11.60 -2.18 23.79
CA ARG A 506 12.98 -2.56 24.18
C ARG A 506 13.96 -2.16 23.10
N ALA A 507 15.07 -1.57 23.52
CA ALA A 507 16.19 -1.32 22.64
C ALA A 507 16.90 -2.64 22.22
N PRO A 508 17.45 -2.73 21.00
CA PRO A 508 17.32 -1.75 19.92
C PRO A 508 15.92 -1.76 19.31
N LEU A 509 15.37 -0.56 19.06
CA LEU A 509 13.96 -0.39 18.59
C LEU A 509 13.78 -0.72 17.11
N SER A 510 14.85 -0.79 16.34
CA SER A 510 14.82 -1.07 14.90
C SER A 510 15.71 -2.26 14.53
N ASN A 511 16.95 -2.05 14.17
CA ASN A 511 17.87 -3.12 13.75
C ASN A 511 18.64 -3.71 14.93
N GLN A 512 19.05 -4.98 14.79
CA GLN A 512 19.96 -5.62 15.73
C GLN A 512 21.32 -4.91 15.69
N LEU A 513 21.97 -4.85 16.86
CA LEU A 513 23.33 -4.35 17.05
C LEU A 513 24.22 -5.47 17.56
N ASN A 514 25.43 -5.55 17.03
CA ASN A 514 26.48 -6.38 17.61
C ASN A 514 27.17 -5.62 18.74
N LEU A 515 27.66 -6.33 19.76
CA LEU A 515 28.38 -5.70 20.87
C LEU A 515 29.62 -4.93 20.39
N GLY A 516 30.30 -5.41 19.35
CA GLY A 516 31.47 -4.73 18.75
C GLY A 516 31.11 -3.39 18.10
N GLU A 517 29.87 -3.19 17.64
CA GLU A 517 29.40 -1.92 17.08
C GLU A 517 29.19 -0.86 18.17
N LEU A 518 28.84 -1.30 19.38
CA LEU A 518 28.70 -0.43 20.54
C LEU A 518 30.05 -0.06 21.18
N TYR A 519 31.07 -0.86 20.88
CA TYR A 519 32.41 -0.69 21.41
C TYR A 519 33.44 -0.79 20.29
N PRO A 520 33.50 0.15 19.33
CA PRO A 520 34.44 0.09 18.24
C PRO A 520 35.88 0.14 18.81
N PRO A 521 36.73 -0.85 18.49
CA PRO A 521 38.10 -0.84 18.97
C PRO A 521 38.83 0.35 18.35
N LYS A 522 39.45 1.18 19.17
CA LYS A 522 40.49 2.11 18.68
C LYS A 522 41.66 1.29 18.20
N ARG A 523 42.18 1.58 16.99
CA ARG A 523 43.39 0.92 16.48
C ARG A 523 44.51 0.95 17.54
N GLY A 524 44.87 -0.21 18.09
CA GLY A 524 45.93 -0.37 19.05
C GLY A 524 45.53 -0.57 20.52
N ASP A 525 44.23 -0.62 20.86
CA ASP A 525 43.75 -0.79 22.24
C ASP A 525 42.76 -1.96 22.35
N GLU A 526 43.25 -3.18 22.51
CA GLU A 526 42.42 -4.39 22.53
C GLU A 526 41.54 -4.55 23.80
N HIS A 527 41.65 -3.67 24.80
CA HIS A 527 40.96 -3.78 26.09
C HIS A 527 40.24 -2.53 26.58
N ARG A 528 40.07 -1.51 25.74
CA ARG A 528 39.44 -0.27 26.17
C ARG A 528 37.92 -0.29 25.96
N VAL A 529 37.13 -0.11 27.02
CA VAL A 529 35.73 0.20 26.93
C VAL A 529 35.56 1.58 26.29
N ALA A 530 34.83 1.66 25.17
CA ALA A 530 34.55 2.93 24.50
C ALA A 530 33.79 3.90 25.43
N ASN A 531 34.28 5.13 25.55
CA ASN A 531 33.57 6.19 26.27
C ASN A 531 32.58 6.93 25.34
N ARG A 532 31.55 7.57 25.90
CA ARG A 532 30.58 8.40 25.14
C ARG A 532 31.26 9.44 24.24
N SER A 533 32.44 9.94 24.59
CA SER A 533 33.28 10.88 23.81
C SER A 533 33.88 10.28 22.54
N ASP A 534 33.89 8.97 22.40
CA ASP A 534 34.52 8.27 21.25
C ASP A 534 33.56 8.19 20.04
N PHE A 535 32.28 8.53 20.21
CA PHE A 535 31.29 8.53 19.15
C PHE A 535 31.13 9.91 18.53
N LYS A 536 30.89 9.95 17.21
CA LYS A 536 30.50 11.18 16.52
C LYS A 536 29.20 11.71 17.12
N LYS A 537 29.20 12.98 17.47
CA LYS A 537 28.03 13.70 17.97
C LYS A 537 27.62 14.79 16.99
N ILE A 538 26.32 14.92 16.74
CA ILE A 538 25.70 15.91 15.87
C ILE A 538 24.64 16.63 16.69
N GLU A 539 24.65 17.96 16.68
CA GLU A 539 23.65 18.79 17.35
C GLU A 539 22.78 19.48 16.30
N VAL A 540 21.45 19.34 16.41
CA VAL A 540 20.48 19.91 15.47
C VAL A 540 19.21 20.36 16.16
N GLY A 541 18.51 21.31 15.56
CA GLY A 541 17.18 21.74 16.06
C GLY A 541 16.14 20.62 15.93
N ALA A 542 16.11 19.91 14.81
CA ALA A 542 15.13 18.85 14.57
C ALA A 542 15.76 17.62 13.94
N LEU A 543 15.38 16.44 14.45
CA LEU A 543 15.69 15.14 13.88
C LEU A 543 14.43 14.46 13.36
N ILE A 544 14.48 13.98 12.11
CA ILE A 544 13.43 13.23 11.46
C ILE A 544 13.86 11.76 11.33
N ALA A 545 13.18 10.87 12.02
CA ALA A 545 13.41 9.43 11.97
C ALA A 545 12.46 8.78 10.97
N GLY A 546 12.97 8.50 9.78
CA GLY A 546 12.26 7.88 8.65
C GLY A 546 12.16 8.82 7.45
N GLY A 547 12.78 8.40 6.32
CA GLY A 547 12.82 9.14 5.06
C GLY A 547 11.76 8.70 4.05
N GLY A 548 10.62 8.17 4.50
CA GLY A 548 9.46 7.94 3.64
C GLY A 548 8.81 9.25 3.17
N ILE A 549 7.73 9.14 2.40
CA ILE A 549 7.03 10.30 1.81
C ILE A 549 6.76 11.42 2.83
N ALA A 550 6.26 11.06 4.02
CA ALA A 550 5.96 12.05 5.07
C ALA A 550 7.22 12.72 5.64
N GLY A 551 8.25 11.93 5.97
CA GLY A 551 9.50 12.46 6.53
C GLY A 551 10.27 13.33 5.57
N SER A 552 10.27 12.97 4.29
CA SER A 552 10.93 13.75 3.24
C SER A 552 10.19 15.07 2.97
N ALA A 553 8.85 15.05 2.92
CA ALA A 553 8.06 16.27 2.81
C ALA A 553 8.34 17.22 3.98
N LEU A 554 8.35 16.68 5.20
CA LEU A 554 8.64 17.45 6.40
C LEU A 554 10.05 18.06 6.37
N PHE A 555 11.08 17.24 6.02
CA PHE A 555 12.46 17.70 5.87
C PHE A 555 12.54 18.89 4.93
N ARG A 556 11.94 18.78 3.76
CA ARG A 556 11.95 19.85 2.75
C ARG A 556 11.32 21.14 3.27
N TYR A 557 10.12 21.05 3.85
CA TYR A 557 9.46 22.26 4.40
C TYR A 557 10.26 22.93 5.50
N MET A 558 10.90 22.17 6.38
CA MET A 558 11.74 22.72 7.43
C MET A 558 13.00 23.37 6.85
N ALA A 559 13.65 22.72 5.88
CA ALA A 559 14.84 23.25 5.20
C ALA A 559 14.53 24.54 4.42
N ASP A 560 13.44 24.57 3.66
CA ASP A 560 13.00 25.76 2.91
C ASP A 560 12.65 26.94 3.84
N SER A 561 12.26 26.66 5.08
CA SER A 561 12.00 27.68 6.10
C SER A 561 13.26 28.15 6.83
N GLY A 562 14.44 27.73 6.39
CA GLY A 562 15.74 28.13 6.94
C GLY A 562 16.16 27.37 8.21
N LEU A 563 15.45 26.32 8.59
CA LEU A 563 15.90 25.37 9.61
C LEU A 563 16.94 24.41 9.03
N ASN A 564 17.76 23.84 9.92
CA ASN A 564 18.74 22.82 9.54
C ASN A 564 18.32 21.46 10.14
N PRO A 565 17.31 20.79 9.58
CA PRO A 565 16.89 19.49 10.07
C PRO A 565 17.87 18.38 9.68
N VAL A 566 17.85 17.28 10.43
CA VAL A 566 18.54 16.04 10.05
C VAL A 566 17.48 14.97 9.75
N LEU A 567 17.63 14.30 8.61
CA LEU A 567 16.82 13.17 8.20
C LEU A 567 17.67 11.88 8.26
N VAL A 568 17.14 10.90 8.96
CA VAL A 568 17.74 9.54 9.05
C VAL A 568 16.84 8.56 8.31
N ASN A 569 17.35 7.91 7.28
CA ASN A 569 16.60 6.97 6.43
C ASN A 569 17.34 5.62 6.30
N ALA A 570 16.61 4.54 6.55
CA ALA A 570 17.13 3.17 6.50
C ALA A 570 17.01 2.47 5.12
N ASP A 571 16.52 3.17 4.09
CA ASP A 571 16.28 2.63 2.73
C ASP A 571 15.46 1.34 2.67
N ARG A 572 14.55 1.14 3.62
CA ARG A 572 13.75 -0.10 3.74
C ARG A 572 12.25 0.14 3.85
N GLY A 573 11.79 1.39 3.65
CA GLY A 573 10.39 1.78 3.81
C GLY A 573 9.48 1.36 2.65
N SER A 574 8.17 1.49 2.85
CA SER A 574 7.14 1.22 1.82
C SER A 574 7.26 2.13 0.61
N SER A 575 7.74 3.37 0.78
CA SER A 575 7.98 4.32 -0.32
C SER A 575 9.06 3.82 -1.29
N TRP A 576 10.10 3.15 -0.79
CA TRP A 576 11.12 2.51 -1.60
C TRP A 576 10.61 1.27 -2.34
N ARG A 577 9.74 0.48 -1.70
CA ARG A 577 9.18 -0.75 -2.26
C ARG A 577 8.14 -0.50 -3.34
N ASN A 578 7.56 0.69 -3.39
CA ASN A 578 6.52 1.06 -4.35
C ASN A 578 7.13 1.58 -5.66
N ILE A 579 7.98 0.79 -6.30
CA ILE A 579 8.69 1.15 -7.54
C ILE A 579 7.73 1.32 -8.72
N GLY A 580 6.57 0.69 -8.68
CA GLY A 580 5.65 0.69 -9.82
C GLY A 580 4.61 1.80 -9.82
N GLY A 581 4.58 2.69 -8.83
CA GLY A 581 3.44 3.54 -8.65
C GLY A 581 3.68 4.90 -8.00
N GLY A 582 4.84 5.50 -8.17
CA GLY A 582 5.00 6.93 -7.93
C GLY A 582 4.08 7.70 -8.87
N ARG A 583 2.77 7.54 -8.67
CA ARG A 583 1.77 8.32 -9.38
C ARG A 583 1.66 9.66 -8.68
N THR A 584 2.41 10.61 -9.15
CA THR A 584 2.22 12.03 -8.86
C THR A 584 1.01 12.58 -9.62
N ALA A 585 -0.05 11.79 -9.73
CA ALA A 585 -1.34 12.28 -10.22
C ALA A 585 -2.05 13.10 -9.12
N PHE A 586 -1.30 13.98 -8.47
CA PHE A 586 -1.85 14.92 -7.52
C PHE A 586 -2.36 16.14 -8.27
N SER A 587 -3.56 16.53 -7.93
CA SER A 587 -4.27 17.61 -8.61
C SER A 587 -3.88 19.00 -8.11
N LEU A 588 -3.14 19.09 -7.01
CA LEU A 588 -2.62 20.34 -6.48
C LEU A 588 -1.15 20.48 -6.90
N PRO A 589 -0.74 21.61 -7.50
CA PRO A 589 0.63 21.88 -7.89
C PRO A 589 1.61 21.66 -6.74
N GLU A 590 1.24 22.12 -5.55
CA GLU A 590 2.04 21.99 -4.31
C GLU A 590 2.22 20.52 -3.89
N LEU A 591 1.21 19.67 -4.03
CA LEU A 591 1.32 18.25 -3.71
C LEU A 591 2.16 17.50 -4.75
N ALA A 592 2.11 17.90 -6.02
CA ALA A 592 2.99 17.40 -7.05
C ALA A 592 4.43 17.79 -6.75
N GLU A 593 4.68 19.04 -6.38
CA GLU A 593 5.99 19.55 -5.99
C GLU A 593 6.56 18.82 -4.77
N ILE A 594 5.73 18.53 -3.76
CA ILE A 594 6.12 17.76 -2.57
C ILE A 594 6.41 16.30 -2.91
N ALA A 595 5.59 15.67 -3.73
CA ALA A 595 5.85 14.31 -4.22
C ALA A 595 7.14 14.27 -5.04
N GLU A 596 7.41 15.32 -5.82
CA GLU A 596 8.64 15.55 -6.52
C GLU A 596 9.85 15.55 -5.58
N HIS A 597 9.80 16.35 -4.53
CA HIS A 597 10.88 16.43 -3.55
C HIS A 597 11.08 15.13 -2.76
N ASN A 598 10.01 14.39 -2.49
CA ASN A 598 10.10 13.12 -1.79
C ASN A 598 10.79 12.03 -2.60
N HIS A 599 10.67 12.06 -3.92
CA HIS A 599 11.40 11.14 -4.79
C HIS A 599 12.87 11.51 -4.99
N ALA A 600 13.26 12.74 -4.67
CA ALA A 600 14.63 13.21 -4.75
C ALA A 600 15.56 12.64 -3.68
N ILE A 601 14.96 12.15 -2.60
CA ILE A 601 15.72 11.67 -1.43
C ILE A 601 15.96 10.16 -1.52
N PHE A 602 15.33 9.49 -2.48
CA PHE A 602 15.44 8.07 -2.78
C PHE A 602 16.06 7.83 -4.16
#